data_2d3c0ccdae5801dc2ff702cf640273eb
#
_entry.id   2d3c0ccdae5801dc2ff702cf640273eb
#
_cell.length_a   1.000
_cell.length_b   1.000
_cell.length_c   1.000
_cell.angle_alpha   90.00
_cell.angle_beta   90.00
_cell.angle_gamma   90.00
#
_symmetry.space_group_name_H-M   'P 1'
#
loop_
_entity.id
_entity.type
_entity.pdbx_description
1 polymer ?
#
loop_
_entity_poly.entity_id
_entity_poly.type
_entity_poly.pdbx_seq_one_letter_code
_entity_poly.pdbx_strand_id
1 'polypeptide(L)'
;IRELFVYRNLVLQELLRTGIYFCKLEVNLPIHHAVVDKTDVPTIMNTLVAEGAEEKCKELYEYTAKKVEMYIHMKDKVRWNGKDIEVLQINKNFFDLYQINLQQGRIFYDSEWNGQINEDEPIPVLVGSEVAATYPIGTRLTNEVSDKSLFEIVGVLDKDAFYLEPVVGNRIISLDSAFIIPWIPRESFNNGYRNVNLFHVLQLETNSVEVLNDISAKSKELGLFDFDFVSFREQIEVVNTYYQNVYSRDCAMLGALLLYCVIGSITMLLQYINTHMKQNSIYMLCGATQYEIGLQMMIQILVPILIGLMFSAIIFKTAFAVIAGGLFGIVLLGVILFIPLLKWNRMEISQIFKTYE
;
A
#
# COMPACT_ATOMS: atom_id res chain seq x y z
N ILE A 1 -19.84 9.27 11.12
CA ILE A 1 -19.09 9.08 9.84
C ILE A 1 -17.59 9.05 10.15
N ARG A 2 -17.02 10.01 10.91
CA ARG A 2 -15.62 10.01 11.35
C ARG A 2 -15.25 8.73 12.11
N GLU A 3 -16.07 8.26 13.06
CA GLU A 3 -15.80 7.01 13.79
C GLU A 3 -15.79 5.76 12.89
N LEU A 4 -16.64 5.71 11.86
CA LEU A 4 -16.63 4.62 10.87
C LEU A 4 -15.37 4.62 10.01
N PHE A 5 -14.84 5.79 9.70
CA PHE A 5 -13.57 5.95 8.98
C PHE A 5 -12.38 5.51 9.85
N VAL A 6 -12.39 5.82 11.15
CA VAL A 6 -11.38 5.36 12.14
C VAL A 6 -11.34 3.85 12.24
N TYR A 7 -12.49 3.24 12.50
CA TYR A 7 -12.59 1.78 12.64
C TYR A 7 -12.12 1.08 11.36
N ARG A 8 -12.42 1.64 10.20
CA ARG A 8 -11.99 1.14 8.89
C ARG A 8 -10.52 1.36 8.61
N ASN A 9 -9.95 2.49 9.01
CA ASN A 9 -8.50 2.71 8.90
C ASN A 9 -7.72 1.69 9.72
N LEU A 10 -8.17 1.39 10.95
CA LEU A 10 -7.59 0.33 11.78
C LEU A 10 -7.69 -1.05 11.11
N VAL A 11 -8.84 -1.38 10.52
CA VAL A 11 -9.03 -2.63 9.79
C VAL A 11 -8.19 -2.66 8.52
N LEU A 12 -8.08 -1.54 7.80
CA LEU A 12 -7.26 -1.44 6.59
C LEU A 12 -5.77 -1.55 6.92
N GLN A 13 -5.31 -0.91 8.00
CA GLN A 13 -3.93 -1.04 8.49
C GLN A 13 -3.60 -2.50 8.83
N GLU A 14 -4.49 -3.20 9.53
CA GLU A 14 -4.30 -4.59 9.87
C GLU A 14 -4.34 -5.50 8.63
N LEU A 15 -5.20 -5.21 7.66
CA LEU A 15 -5.27 -5.93 6.39
C LEU A 15 -4.07 -5.67 5.49
N LEU A 16 -3.57 -4.45 5.42
CA LEU A 16 -2.33 -4.11 4.71
C LEU A 16 -1.12 -4.79 5.36
N ARG A 17 -1.07 -4.80 6.69
CA ARG A 17 -0.04 -5.47 7.47
C ARG A 17 -0.05 -6.99 7.30
N THR A 18 -1.23 -7.60 7.15
CA THR A 18 -1.39 -9.06 6.97
C THR A 18 -1.40 -9.48 5.50
N GLY A 19 -1.39 -8.55 4.54
CA GLY A 19 -1.49 -8.84 3.11
C GLY A 19 -2.87 -9.37 2.67
N ILE A 20 -3.90 -9.23 3.51
CA ILE A 20 -5.24 -9.73 3.21
C ILE A 20 -6.12 -8.57 2.72
N TYR A 21 -6.32 -8.49 1.40
CA TYR A 21 -7.10 -7.43 0.73
C TYR A 21 -8.58 -7.80 0.53
N PHE A 22 -9.22 -8.44 1.51
CA PHE A 22 -10.59 -8.94 1.36
C PHE A 22 -11.70 -7.92 1.65
N CYS A 23 -11.39 -6.75 2.20
CA CYS A 23 -12.41 -5.77 2.55
C CYS A 23 -12.63 -4.75 1.44
N LYS A 24 -13.85 -4.72 0.90
CA LYS A 24 -14.31 -3.63 0.05
C LYS A 24 -14.35 -2.34 0.90
N LEU A 25 -13.55 -1.35 0.53
CA LEU A 25 -13.65 -0.02 1.13
C LEU A 25 -14.96 0.63 0.64
N GLU A 26 -15.92 0.84 1.52
CA GLU A 26 -17.11 1.65 1.24
C GLU A 26 -17.04 2.91 2.10
N VAL A 27 -16.61 4.01 1.57
CA VAL A 27 -16.57 5.31 2.26
C VAL A 27 -17.56 6.22 1.58
N ASN A 28 -18.47 6.79 2.35
CA ASN A 28 -19.43 7.75 1.87
C ASN A 28 -19.11 9.12 2.46
N LEU A 29 -17.95 9.64 2.10
CA LEU A 29 -17.55 11.00 2.45
C LEU A 29 -17.89 11.94 1.31
N PRO A 30 -18.44 13.13 1.59
CA PRO A 30 -18.76 14.13 0.57
C PRO A 30 -17.51 14.88 0.10
N ILE A 31 -16.43 14.14 -0.13
CA ILE A 31 -15.16 14.68 -0.59
C ILE A 31 -15.06 14.49 -2.10
N HIS A 32 -14.72 15.57 -2.79
CA HIS A 32 -14.48 15.59 -4.22
C HIS A 32 -13.05 16.03 -4.48
N HIS A 33 -12.41 15.33 -5.37
CA HIS A 33 -11.07 15.65 -5.84
C HIS A 33 -11.16 16.50 -7.09
N ALA A 34 -10.49 17.66 -7.08
CA ALA A 34 -10.37 18.51 -8.24
C ALA A 34 -9.32 17.93 -9.21
N VAL A 35 -9.74 17.60 -10.41
CA VAL A 35 -8.87 17.14 -11.49
C VAL A 35 -8.75 18.26 -12.50
N VAL A 36 -7.56 18.79 -12.68
CA VAL A 36 -7.28 19.75 -13.76
C VAL A 36 -7.24 18.98 -15.07
N ASP A 37 -8.06 19.38 -16.04
CA ASP A 37 -8.02 18.79 -17.36
C ASP A 37 -6.63 18.96 -17.97
N LYS A 38 -5.97 17.83 -18.25
CA LYS A 38 -4.60 17.77 -18.76
C LYS A 38 -4.52 17.68 -20.28
N THR A 39 -5.62 17.85 -20.99
CA THR A 39 -5.61 17.73 -22.45
C THR A 39 -4.75 18.80 -23.10
N ASP A 40 -4.48 19.91 -22.39
CA ASP A 40 -3.58 20.98 -22.88
C ASP A 40 -2.59 21.44 -21.80
N VAL A 41 -1.72 20.54 -21.36
CA VAL A 41 -0.64 20.84 -20.38
C VAL A 41 0.23 22.06 -20.79
N PRO A 42 0.63 22.27 -22.06
CA PRO A 42 1.39 23.46 -22.46
C PRO A 42 0.64 24.76 -22.20
N THR A 43 -0.65 24.84 -22.52
CA THR A 43 -1.47 26.03 -22.28
C THR A 43 -1.64 26.30 -20.79
N ILE A 44 -1.90 25.25 -19.98
CA ILE A 44 -1.98 25.36 -18.52
C ILE A 44 -0.68 25.92 -17.95
N MET A 45 0.46 25.37 -18.35
CA MET A 45 1.77 25.83 -17.87
C MET A 45 2.04 27.29 -18.28
N ASN A 46 1.73 27.67 -19.52
CA ASN A 46 1.87 29.03 -19.99
C ASN A 46 0.97 30.02 -19.23
N THR A 47 -0.27 29.62 -18.92
CA THR A 47 -1.21 30.44 -18.15
C THR A 47 -0.71 30.68 -16.71
N LEU A 48 -0.06 29.67 -16.12
CA LEU A 48 0.41 29.73 -14.73
C LEU A 48 1.75 30.42 -14.53
N VAL A 49 2.52 30.55 -15.59
CA VAL A 49 3.78 31.32 -15.62
C VAL A 49 3.52 32.76 -16.10
N ALA A 50 2.31 33.07 -16.60
CA ALA A 50 1.95 34.40 -17.04
C ALA A 50 1.95 35.40 -15.88
N GLU A 51 2.25 36.65 -16.23
CA GLU A 51 2.21 37.77 -15.27
C GLU A 51 0.80 37.89 -14.63
N GLY A 52 0.75 37.98 -13.31
CA GLY A 52 -0.50 38.04 -12.54
C GLY A 52 -1.19 36.68 -12.28
N ALA A 53 -0.59 35.56 -12.66
CA ALA A 53 -1.15 34.23 -12.37
C ALA A 53 -1.16 33.90 -10.88
N GLU A 54 -0.18 34.43 -10.14
CA GLU A 54 -0.07 34.25 -8.70
C GLU A 54 -1.29 34.82 -7.97
N GLU A 55 -1.64 36.07 -8.27
CA GLU A 55 -2.79 36.75 -7.66
C GLU A 55 -4.11 36.04 -7.99
N LYS A 56 -4.25 35.60 -9.25
CA LYS A 56 -5.44 34.84 -9.68
C LYS A 56 -5.57 33.50 -8.95
N CYS A 57 -4.47 32.76 -8.82
CA CYS A 57 -4.44 31.49 -8.09
C CYS A 57 -4.78 31.71 -6.60
N LYS A 58 -4.24 32.77 -6.00
CA LYS A 58 -4.56 33.16 -4.63
C LYS A 58 -6.03 33.56 -4.48
N GLU A 59 -6.58 34.32 -5.42
CA GLU A 59 -8.01 34.69 -5.43
C GLU A 59 -8.90 33.45 -5.51
N LEU A 60 -8.57 32.49 -6.40
CA LEU A 60 -9.32 31.24 -6.54
C LEU A 60 -9.25 30.41 -5.24
N TYR A 61 -8.06 30.31 -4.63
CA TYR A 61 -7.87 29.62 -3.37
C TYR A 61 -8.71 30.24 -2.25
N GLU A 62 -8.65 31.56 -2.09
CA GLU A 62 -9.43 32.27 -1.06
C GLU A 62 -10.94 32.17 -1.29
N TYR A 63 -11.37 32.20 -2.57
CA TYR A 63 -12.75 32.00 -2.95
C TYR A 63 -13.25 30.61 -2.57
N THR A 64 -12.46 29.58 -2.87
CA THR A 64 -12.77 28.19 -2.56
C THR A 64 -12.80 27.96 -1.05
N ALA A 65 -11.82 28.49 -0.30
CA ALA A 65 -11.72 28.35 1.15
C ALA A 65 -12.90 28.95 1.91
N LYS A 66 -13.56 29.97 1.34
CA LYS A 66 -14.76 30.58 1.93
C LYS A 66 -16.02 29.74 1.76
N LYS A 67 -16.02 28.80 0.80
CA LYS A 67 -17.22 28.04 0.44
C LYS A 67 -17.21 26.61 0.96
N VAL A 68 -16.02 25.99 1.03
CA VAL A 68 -15.87 24.58 1.37
C VAL A 68 -14.62 24.33 2.22
N GLU A 69 -14.65 23.27 2.99
CA GLU A 69 -13.44 22.76 3.64
C GLU A 69 -12.53 22.13 2.59
N MET A 70 -11.24 22.46 2.68
CA MET A 70 -10.21 21.99 1.77
C MET A 70 -9.25 21.05 2.48
N TYR A 71 -8.89 19.97 1.81
CA TYR A 71 -7.86 19.03 2.24
C TYR A 71 -6.70 19.12 1.25
N ILE A 72 -5.56 19.57 1.75
CA ILE A 72 -4.37 19.83 0.95
C ILE A 72 -3.26 18.87 1.32
N HIS A 73 -2.70 18.20 0.34
CA HIS A 73 -1.47 17.44 0.45
C HIS A 73 -0.63 17.70 -0.81
N MET A 74 0.57 18.17 -0.64
CA MET A 74 1.44 18.49 -1.78
C MET A 74 2.83 17.92 -1.54
N LYS A 75 3.38 17.23 -2.54
CA LYS A 75 4.75 16.73 -2.51
C LYS A 75 5.69 17.81 -3.00
N ASP A 76 6.75 18.02 -2.26
CA ASP A 76 7.84 18.91 -2.61
C ASP A 76 9.20 18.22 -2.40
N LYS A 77 10.26 18.79 -2.92
CA LYS A 77 11.61 18.27 -2.73
C LYS A 77 12.47 19.32 -2.03
N VAL A 78 13.10 18.88 -0.96
CA VAL A 78 14.05 19.68 -0.19
C VAL A 78 15.41 18.98 -0.25
N ARG A 79 16.48 19.74 -0.40
CA ARG A 79 17.83 19.18 -0.39
C ARG A 79 18.47 19.34 0.98
N TRP A 80 18.72 18.22 1.65
CA TRP A 80 19.39 18.14 2.94
C TRP A 80 20.67 17.32 2.82
N ASN A 81 21.79 17.88 3.26
CA ASN A 81 23.10 17.20 3.22
C ASN A 81 23.41 16.57 1.84
N GLY A 82 23.16 17.30 0.75
CA GLY A 82 23.40 16.86 -0.62
C GLY A 82 22.40 15.81 -1.15
N LYS A 83 21.37 15.44 -0.38
CA LYS A 83 20.33 14.49 -0.79
C LYS A 83 19.01 15.19 -1.02
N ASP A 84 18.35 14.88 -2.13
CA ASP A 84 16.99 15.30 -2.38
C ASP A 84 16.04 14.43 -1.55
N ILE A 85 15.30 15.06 -0.64
CA ILE A 85 14.33 14.43 0.23
C ILE A 85 12.94 14.91 -0.18
N GLU A 86 12.02 13.98 -0.39
CA GLU A 86 10.63 14.29 -0.64
C GLU A 86 9.94 14.64 0.67
N VAL A 87 9.34 15.82 0.73
CA VAL A 87 8.53 16.28 1.86
C VAL A 87 7.08 16.39 1.44
N LEU A 88 6.18 16.05 2.34
CA LEU A 88 4.74 16.18 2.17
C LEU A 88 4.26 17.41 2.93
N GLN A 89 3.75 18.41 2.21
CA GLN A 89 3.09 19.57 2.79
C GLN A 89 1.62 19.27 2.97
N ILE A 90 1.08 19.41 4.18
CA ILE A 90 -0.33 19.13 4.47
C ILE A 90 -0.95 20.26 5.29
N ASN A 91 -2.25 20.47 5.12
CA ASN A 91 -3.01 21.33 6.03
C ASN A 91 -3.62 20.53 7.20
N LYS A 92 -4.11 21.24 8.20
CA LYS A 92 -4.70 20.64 9.41
C LYS A 92 -5.88 19.73 9.07
N ASN A 93 -6.75 20.14 8.15
CA ASN A 93 -7.91 19.35 7.74
C ASN A 93 -7.49 17.98 7.17
N PHE A 94 -6.44 17.95 6.35
CA PHE A 94 -5.90 16.68 5.83
C PHE A 94 -5.33 15.80 6.95
N PHE A 95 -4.59 16.37 7.88
CA PHE A 95 -4.06 15.66 9.03
C PHE A 95 -5.18 15.01 9.87
N ASP A 96 -6.23 15.77 10.14
CA ASP A 96 -7.39 15.33 10.90
C ASP A 96 -8.24 14.30 10.14
N LEU A 97 -8.37 14.44 8.81
CA LEU A 97 -9.11 13.52 7.94
C LEU A 97 -8.53 12.11 8.02
N TYR A 98 -7.22 11.99 7.90
CA TYR A 98 -6.53 10.70 7.92
C TYR A 98 -6.19 10.23 9.33
N GLN A 99 -6.53 11.04 10.38
CA GLN A 99 -6.27 10.74 11.79
C GLN A 99 -4.83 10.28 12.04
N ILE A 100 -3.91 11.05 11.50
CA ILE A 100 -2.50 10.80 11.65
C ILE A 100 -2.14 11.02 13.12
N ASN A 101 -1.67 9.98 13.79
CA ASN A 101 -1.29 10.02 15.20
C ASN A 101 0.22 10.08 15.35
N LEU A 102 0.66 10.54 16.53
CA LEU A 102 2.06 10.60 16.90
C LEU A 102 2.44 9.52 17.90
N GLN A 103 3.58 8.88 17.67
CA GLN A 103 4.23 8.01 18.64
C GLN A 103 4.98 8.83 19.71
N GLN A 104 5.61 9.93 19.30
CA GLN A 104 6.42 10.79 20.16
C GLN A 104 6.42 12.24 19.69
N GLY A 105 6.69 13.18 20.62
CA GLY A 105 6.81 14.59 20.32
C GLY A 105 5.47 15.34 20.33
N ARG A 106 5.36 16.36 19.49
CA ARG A 106 4.18 17.20 19.36
C ARG A 106 3.71 17.34 17.91
N ILE A 107 2.44 17.61 17.72
CA ILE A 107 1.89 18.07 16.45
C ILE A 107 2.24 19.56 16.23
N PHE A 108 1.94 20.07 15.06
CA PHE A 108 2.09 21.48 14.76
C PHE A 108 1.13 22.32 15.59
N TYR A 109 1.57 23.49 16.05
CA TYR A 109 0.71 24.48 16.71
C TYR A 109 -0.26 25.12 15.71
N ASP A 110 -1.35 25.72 16.19
CA ASP A 110 -2.32 26.40 15.31
C ASP A 110 -1.69 27.55 14.51
N SER A 111 -0.71 28.26 15.06
CA SER A 111 0.08 29.26 14.33
C SER A 111 0.89 28.66 13.20
N GLU A 112 1.51 27.48 13.42
CA GLU A 112 2.30 26.77 12.42
C GLU A 112 1.40 26.23 11.29
N TRP A 113 0.21 25.68 11.62
CA TRP A 113 -0.79 25.27 10.65
C TRP A 113 -1.30 26.41 9.77
N ASN A 114 -1.36 27.62 10.33
CA ASN A 114 -1.80 28.81 9.61
C ASN A 114 -0.67 29.53 8.84
N GLY A 115 0.52 28.94 8.83
CA GLY A 115 1.70 29.50 8.15
C GLY A 115 2.27 30.74 8.85
N GLN A 116 1.90 30.97 10.13
CA GLN A 116 2.44 32.07 10.95
C GLN A 116 3.76 31.63 11.61
N ILE A 117 4.74 31.27 10.77
CA ILE A 117 6.10 30.93 11.19
C ILE A 117 6.96 32.16 10.92
N ASN A 118 7.68 32.62 11.95
CA ASN A 118 8.60 33.75 11.76
C ASN A 118 9.77 33.32 10.86
N GLU A 119 10.33 34.26 10.11
CA GLU A 119 11.44 33.98 9.16
C GLU A 119 12.69 33.40 9.85
N ASP A 120 12.88 33.71 11.14
CA ASP A 120 14.00 33.24 11.95
C ASP A 120 13.71 31.92 12.70
N GLU A 121 12.47 31.43 12.69
CA GLU A 121 12.09 30.20 13.37
C GLU A 121 12.19 29.00 12.43
N PRO A 122 12.61 27.83 12.94
CA PRO A 122 12.66 26.62 12.11
C PRO A 122 11.24 26.16 11.74
N ILE A 123 11.10 25.72 10.51
CA ILE A 123 9.86 25.06 10.04
C ILE A 123 9.74 23.71 10.74
N PRO A 124 8.65 23.42 11.46
CA PRO A 124 8.50 22.17 12.16
C PRO A 124 8.25 21.01 11.19
N VAL A 125 8.87 19.87 11.48
CA VAL A 125 8.78 18.63 10.66
C VAL A 125 8.31 17.47 11.52
N LEU A 126 7.33 16.72 11.02
CA LEU A 126 6.99 15.39 11.52
C LEU A 126 7.67 14.35 10.64
N VAL A 127 8.19 13.30 11.25
CA VAL A 127 8.87 12.21 10.52
C VAL A 127 8.17 10.89 10.75
N GLY A 128 8.19 10.03 9.74
CA GLY A 128 7.67 8.67 9.84
C GLY A 128 8.54 7.77 10.73
N SER A 129 7.94 6.69 11.21
CA SER A 129 8.55 5.77 12.18
C SER A 129 9.86 5.15 11.71
N GLU A 130 10.03 4.90 10.41
CA GLU A 130 11.24 4.27 9.85
C GLU A 130 12.45 5.22 9.81
N VAL A 131 12.20 6.52 9.65
CA VAL A 131 13.28 7.52 9.57
C VAL A 131 13.63 8.16 10.91
N ALA A 132 12.80 7.95 11.93
CA ALA A 132 12.97 8.54 13.26
C ALA A 132 14.29 8.16 13.93
N ALA A 133 14.84 6.96 13.68
CA ALA A 133 16.13 6.53 14.20
C ALA A 133 17.30 7.35 13.62
N THR A 134 17.18 7.80 12.37
CA THR A 134 18.19 8.62 11.69
C THR A 134 18.02 10.10 11.99
N TYR A 135 16.78 10.53 12.18
CA TYR A 135 16.39 11.92 12.42
C TYR A 135 15.54 12.03 13.69
N PRO A 136 16.15 11.98 14.88
CA PRO A 136 15.45 12.10 16.15
C PRO A 136 14.88 13.50 16.37
N ILE A 137 13.90 13.61 17.28
CA ILE A 137 13.28 14.89 17.68
C ILE A 137 14.38 15.88 18.13
N GLY A 138 14.26 17.13 17.70
CA GLY A 138 15.22 18.21 17.92
C GLY A 138 16.34 18.28 16.88
N THR A 139 16.40 17.33 15.92
CA THR A 139 17.35 17.43 14.81
C THR A 139 17.01 18.63 13.94
N ARG A 140 18.01 19.48 13.67
CA ARG A 140 17.88 20.64 12.79
C ARG A 140 18.51 20.35 11.44
N LEU A 141 17.79 20.70 10.38
CA LEU A 141 18.16 20.46 9.01
C LEU A 141 18.10 21.79 8.24
N THR A 142 19.09 22.04 7.41
CA THR A 142 19.14 23.26 6.58
C THR A 142 18.86 22.89 5.13
N ASN A 143 17.96 23.64 4.48
CA ASN A 143 17.73 23.48 3.06
C ASN A 143 18.87 24.12 2.27
N GLU A 144 19.61 23.32 1.50
CA GLU A 144 20.74 23.78 0.68
C GLU A 144 20.33 24.54 -0.58
N VAL A 145 19.07 24.44 -0.99
CA VAL A 145 18.55 25.13 -2.20
C VAL A 145 18.04 26.52 -1.86
N SER A 146 17.60 26.71 -0.62
CA SER A 146 17.09 27.99 -0.12
C SER A 146 17.90 28.36 1.10
N ASP A 147 18.75 29.37 1.00
CA ASP A 147 19.73 29.82 2.04
C ASP A 147 19.12 30.17 3.40
N LYS A 148 17.82 30.00 3.61
CA LYS A 148 17.11 30.51 4.78
C LYS A 148 16.13 29.54 5.45
N SER A 149 15.81 28.38 4.87
CA SER A 149 14.85 27.49 5.52
C SER A 149 15.55 26.54 6.49
N LEU A 150 15.42 26.82 7.78
CA LEU A 150 15.80 25.91 8.84
C LEU A 150 14.60 25.02 9.18
N PHE A 151 14.81 23.72 9.24
CA PHE A 151 13.78 22.74 9.64
C PHE A 151 14.14 22.13 10.98
N GLU A 152 13.16 21.82 11.81
CA GLU A 152 13.36 21.14 13.10
C GLU A 152 12.35 20.00 13.25
N ILE A 153 12.85 18.79 13.58
CA ILE A 153 12.00 17.64 13.81
C ILE A 153 11.33 17.77 15.18
N VAL A 154 9.99 17.88 15.19
CA VAL A 154 9.19 18.10 16.38
C VAL A 154 8.38 16.90 16.83
N GLY A 155 8.18 15.89 15.94
CA GLY A 155 7.42 14.71 16.28
C GLY A 155 7.68 13.54 15.34
N VAL A 156 7.32 12.35 15.82
CA VAL A 156 7.42 11.07 15.11
C VAL A 156 6.02 10.50 14.98
N LEU A 157 5.66 10.11 13.76
CA LEU A 157 4.36 9.50 13.45
C LEU A 157 4.26 8.09 14.03
N ASP A 158 3.03 7.67 14.32
CA ASP A 158 2.74 6.28 14.60
C ASP A 158 3.12 5.41 13.39
N LYS A 159 3.51 4.17 13.70
CA LYS A 159 3.82 3.19 12.67
C LYS A 159 2.58 2.84 11.85
N ASP A 160 2.81 2.52 10.56
CA ASP A 160 1.77 2.14 9.61
C ASP A 160 0.76 3.27 9.30
N ALA A 161 1.11 4.54 9.57
CA ALA A 161 0.32 5.68 9.13
C ALA A 161 0.31 5.77 7.59
N PHE A 162 -0.83 6.14 7.00
CA PHE A 162 -0.97 6.20 5.54
C PHE A 162 -2.02 7.23 5.11
N TYR A 163 -2.00 7.55 3.81
CA TYR A 163 -3.08 8.28 3.15
C TYR A 163 -3.38 7.72 1.77
N LEU A 164 -4.55 8.08 1.21
CA LEU A 164 -4.92 7.74 -0.15
C LEU A 164 -4.50 8.86 -1.09
N GLU A 165 -3.64 8.54 -2.07
CA GLU A 165 -3.25 9.48 -3.12
C GLU A 165 -4.21 9.38 -4.31
N PRO A 166 -5.03 10.41 -4.57
CA PRO A 166 -6.06 10.34 -5.59
C PRO A 166 -5.54 10.52 -7.02
N VAL A 167 -4.39 11.16 -7.19
CA VAL A 167 -3.94 11.67 -8.50
C VAL A 167 -3.16 10.64 -9.30
N VAL A 168 -2.30 9.86 -8.67
CA VAL A 168 -1.37 8.94 -9.36
C VAL A 168 -1.76 7.50 -9.06
N GLY A 169 -2.76 7.02 -9.79
CA GLY A 169 -3.14 5.60 -9.76
C GLY A 169 -3.87 5.17 -8.50
N ASN A 170 -4.49 6.11 -7.76
CA ASN A 170 -5.29 5.81 -6.57
C ASN A 170 -4.57 4.84 -5.63
N ARG A 171 -3.40 5.23 -5.15
CA ARG A 171 -2.55 4.38 -4.31
C ARG A 171 -2.68 4.74 -2.84
N ILE A 172 -2.55 3.72 -2.01
CA ILE A 172 -2.31 3.89 -0.58
C ILE A 172 -0.82 4.17 -0.39
N ILE A 173 -0.50 5.30 0.21
CA ILE A 173 0.87 5.74 0.45
C ILE A 173 1.17 5.63 1.94
N SER A 174 2.19 4.85 2.30
CA SER A 174 2.69 4.81 3.68
C SER A 174 3.41 6.09 4.03
N LEU A 175 3.23 6.55 5.26
CA LEU A 175 3.93 7.68 5.86
C LEU A 175 5.12 7.26 6.73
N ASP A 176 5.46 5.98 6.82
CA ASP A 176 6.54 5.49 7.67
C ASP A 176 7.91 6.06 7.32
N SER A 177 8.14 6.35 6.04
CA SER A 177 9.36 7.00 5.54
C SER A 177 9.18 8.48 5.17
N ALA A 178 8.03 9.08 5.50
CA ALA A 178 7.69 10.44 5.10
C ALA A 178 8.32 11.51 6.01
N PHE A 179 8.53 12.69 5.42
CA PHE A 179 8.76 13.95 6.11
C PHE A 179 7.57 14.84 5.85
N ILE A 180 6.91 15.31 6.90
CA ILE A 180 5.70 16.11 6.80
C ILE A 180 5.97 17.50 7.36
N ILE A 181 5.59 18.52 6.60
CA ILE A 181 5.65 19.92 7.02
C ILE A 181 4.26 20.55 6.89
N PRO A 182 3.96 21.58 7.68
CA PRO A 182 2.69 22.30 7.54
C PRO A 182 2.61 22.99 6.18
N TRP A 183 1.40 23.03 5.62
CA TRP A 183 1.12 23.82 4.42
C TRP A 183 1.27 25.32 4.72
N ILE A 184 2.13 26.01 3.97
CA ILE A 184 2.37 27.44 4.12
C ILE A 184 1.81 28.15 2.88
N PRO A 185 0.61 28.76 2.93
CA PRO A 185 -0.03 29.38 1.76
C PRO A 185 0.85 30.43 1.09
N ARG A 186 1.62 31.20 1.88
CA ARG A 186 2.43 32.32 1.40
C ARG A 186 3.53 31.92 0.41
N GLU A 187 4.11 30.73 0.59
CA GLU A 187 5.17 30.24 -0.28
C GLU A 187 4.65 29.50 -1.52
N SER A 188 3.38 29.11 -1.51
CA SER A 188 2.83 28.18 -2.47
C SER A 188 2.43 28.81 -3.78
N PHE A 189 2.13 30.12 -3.79
CA PHE A 189 1.68 30.81 -5.01
C PHE A 189 2.81 31.40 -5.84
N ASN A 190 4.03 31.41 -5.34
CA ASN A 190 5.21 32.03 -5.99
C ASN A 190 5.76 31.24 -7.19
N ASN A 191 5.18 30.11 -7.54
CA ASN A 191 5.68 29.26 -8.60
C ASN A 191 4.52 28.59 -9.34
N GLY A 192 4.45 28.79 -10.65
CA GLY A 192 3.40 28.23 -11.50
C GLY A 192 3.29 26.70 -11.40
N TYR A 193 4.41 25.98 -11.28
CA TYR A 193 4.38 24.52 -11.08
C TYR A 193 3.73 24.12 -9.76
N ARG A 194 4.01 24.85 -8.67
CA ARG A 194 3.35 24.64 -7.36
C ARG A 194 1.86 24.93 -7.44
N ASN A 195 1.46 25.97 -8.16
CA ASN A 195 0.05 26.32 -8.35
C ASN A 195 -0.72 25.20 -9.07
N VAL A 196 -0.15 24.62 -10.14
CA VAL A 196 -0.76 23.44 -10.81
C VAL A 196 -0.89 22.29 -9.84
N ASN A 197 0.17 21.97 -9.11
CA ASN A 197 0.16 20.86 -8.18
C ASN A 197 -0.87 21.05 -7.06
N LEU A 198 -0.97 22.26 -6.50
CA LEU A 198 -1.96 22.56 -5.47
C LEU A 198 -3.38 22.24 -5.96
N PHE A 199 -3.78 22.81 -7.07
CA PHE A 199 -5.14 22.63 -7.58
C PHE A 199 -5.39 21.22 -8.11
N HIS A 200 -4.35 20.51 -8.52
CA HIS A 200 -4.45 19.12 -8.97
C HIS A 200 -4.57 18.11 -7.82
N VAL A 201 -4.14 18.44 -6.61
CA VAL A 201 -4.24 17.57 -5.42
C VAL A 201 -5.31 18.05 -4.43
N LEU A 202 -6.01 19.13 -4.76
CA LEU A 202 -7.01 19.74 -3.90
C LEU A 202 -8.23 18.82 -3.74
N GLN A 203 -8.59 18.54 -2.52
CA GLN A 203 -9.81 17.81 -2.16
C GLN A 203 -10.77 18.76 -1.46
N LEU A 204 -12.04 18.70 -1.81
CA LEU A 204 -13.09 19.60 -1.36
C LEU A 204 -14.20 18.83 -0.65
N GLU A 205 -14.62 19.26 0.53
CA GLU A 205 -15.75 18.65 1.24
C GLU A 205 -17.04 19.39 0.92
N THR A 206 -17.90 18.80 0.10
CA THR A 206 -19.23 19.34 -0.20
C THR A 206 -20.19 18.26 -0.70
N ASN A 207 -21.47 18.40 -0.38
CA ASN A 207 -22.56 17.62 -0.96
C ASN A 207 -23.22 18.32 -2.15
N SER A 208 -22.84 19.58 -2.42
CA SER A 208 -23.50 20.40 -3.43
C SER A 208 -22.74 20.45 -4.73
N VAL A 209 -23.29 19.88 -5.76
CA VAL A 209 -22.79 19.98 -7.14
C VAL A 209 -22.77 21.43 -7.63
N GLU A 210 -23.70 22.28 -7.13
CA GLU A 210 -23.77 23.69 -7.47
C GLU A 210 -22.51 24.43 -7.01
N VAL A 211 -22.02 24.12 -5.80
CA VAL A 211 -20.80 24.72 -5.25
C VAL A 211 -19.56 24.31 -6.07
N LEU A 212 -19.49 23.06 -6.50
CA LEU A 212 -18.42 22.58 -7.37
C LEU A 212 -18.42 23.29 -8.72
N ASN A 213 -19.61 23.41 -9.34
CA ASN A 213 -19.77 24.12 -10.61
C ASN A 213 -19.41 25.61 -10.49
N ASP A 214 -19.72 26.23 -9.35
CA ASP A 214 -19.44 27.63 -9.07
C ASP A 214 -17.92 27.87 -8.91
N ILE A 215 -17.21 26.95 -8.26
CA ILE A 215 -15.74 26.98 -8.16
C ILE A 215 -15.11 26.82 -9.56
N SER A 216 -15.61 25.88 -10.39
CA SER A 216 -15.15 25.71 -11.75
C SER A 216 -15.42 26.94 -12.62
N ALA A 217 -16.62 27.55 -12.49
CA ALA A 217 -16.96 28.79 -13.19
C ALA A 217 -16.03 29.96 -12.79
N LYS A 218 -15.72 30.09 -11.48
CA LYS A 218 -14.79 31.13 -10.99
C LYS A 218 -13.38 30.91 -11.55
N SER A 219 -12.90 29.67 -11.63
CA SER A 219 -11.61 29.34 -12.22
C SER A 219 -11.56 29.74 -13.71
N LYS A 220 -12.63 29.47 -14.47
CA LYS A 220 -12.76 29.88 -15.89
C LYS A 220 -12.83 31.40 -16.02
N GLU A 221 -13.55 32.10 -15.16
CA GLU A 221 -13.60 33.57 -15.12
C GLU A 221 -12.21 34.18 -14.95
N LEU A 222 -11.40 33.61 -14.07
CA LEU A 222 -10.02 34.01 -13.85
C LEU A 222 -9.06 33.60 -14.98
N GLY A 223 -9.54 32.76 -15.90
CA GLY A 223 -8.74 32.23 -17.00
C GLY A 223 -7.67 31.24 -16.53
N LEU A 224 -7.94 30.45 -15.48
CA LEU A 224 -6.98 29.52 -14.91
C LEU A 224 -7.17 28.10 -15.45
N PHE A 225 -8.07 27.31 -14.87
CA PHE A 225 -8.24 25.90 -15.17
C PHE A 225 -9.68 25.56 -15.47
N ASP A 226 -9.87 24.48 -16.21
CA ASP A 226 -11.11 23.74 -16.25
C ASP A 226 -10.99 22.57 -15.24
N PHE A 227 -11.93 22.49 -14.31
CA PHE A 227 -11.95 21.45 -13.29
C PHE A 227 -13.00 20.39 -13.61
N ASP A 228 -12.57 19.13 -13.59
CA ASP A 228 -13.43 17.99 -13.35
C ASP A 228 -13.35 17.60 -11.87
N PHE A 229 -14.49 17.26 -11.28
CA PHE A 229 -14.57 16.83 -9.89
C PHE A 229 -14.93 15.35 -9.83
N VAL A 230 -13.99 14.56 -9.30
CA VAL A 230 -14.19 13.12 -9.08
C VAL A 230 -14.50 12.90 -7.61
N SER A 231 -15.60 12.20 -7.32
CA SER A 231 -15.94 11.91 -5.93
C SER A 231 -14.92 10.94 -5.31
N PHE A 232 -14.66 11.13 -4.01
CA PHE A 232 -13.80 10.21 -3.25
C PHE A 232 -14.29 8.77 -3.30
N ARG A 233 -15.61 8.58 -3.39
CA ARG A 233 -16.24 7.27 -3.56
C ARG A 233 -15.83 6.61 -4.87
N GLU A 234 -15.89 7.33 -5.99
CA GLU A 234 -15.46 6.80 -7.30
C GLU A 234 -13.99 6.42 -7.30
N GLN A 235 -13.15 7.23 -6.66
CA GLN A 235 -11.73 6.94 -6.52
C GLN A 235 -11.50 5.65 -5.73
N ILE A 236 -12.20 5.45 -4.61
CA ILE A 236 -12.12 4.23 -3.82
C ILE A 236 -12.62 3.01 -4.60
N GLU A 237 -13.65 3.14 -5.43
CA GLU A 237 -14.12 2.06 -6.30
C GLU A 237 -13.05 1.65 -7.33
N VAL A 238 -12.34 2.60 -7.90
CA VAL A 238 -11.20 2.34 -8.81
C VAL A 238 -10.07 1.61 -8.06
N VAL A 239 -9.71 2.06 -6.85
CA VAL A 239 -8.71 1.41 -5.99
C VAL A 239 -9.13 -0.03 -5.67
N ASN A 240 -10.35 -0.22 -5.22
CA ASN A 240 -10.88 -1.54 -4.89
C ASN A 240 -10.84 -2.48 -6.10
N THR A 241 -11.28 -1.99 -7.27
CA THR A 241 -11.26 -2.77 -8.52
C THR A 241 -9.83 -3.14 -8.91
N TYR A 242 -8.89 -2.22 -8.80
CA TYR A 242 -7.48 -2.48 -9.08
C TYR A 242 -6.93 -3.60 -8.18
N TYR A 243 -7.10 -3.49 -6.85
CA TYR A 243 -6.61 -4.50 -5.92
C TYR A 243 -7.32 -5.84 -6.07
N GLN A 244 -8.62 -5.86 -6.34
CA GLN A 244 -9.35 -7.10 -6.65
C GLN A 244 -8.80 -7.80 -7.88
N ASN A 245 -8.50 -7.06 -8.94
CA ASN A 245 -7.92 -7.60 -10.17
C ASN A 245 -6.51 -8.15 -9.93
N VAL A 246 -5.66 -7.41 -9.21
CA VAL A 246 -4.31 -7.88 -8.83
C VAL A 246 -4.41 -9.15 -8.01
N TYR A 247 -5.24 -9.16 -6.96
CA TYR A 247 -5.45 -10.32 -6.10
C TYR A 247 -5.96 -11.53 -6.87
N SER A 248 -6.99 -11.36 -7.71
CA SER A 248 -7.55 -12.44 -8.52
C SER A 248 -6.50 -13.06 -9.45
N ARG A 249 -5.69 -12.22 -10.10
CA ARG A 249 -4.60 -12.67 -10.96
C ARG A 249 -3.53 -13.44 -10.17
N ASP A 250 -3.14 -12.92 -9.01
CA ASP A 250 -2.10 -13.53 -8.18
C ASP A 250 -2.58 -14.85 -7.58
N CYS A 251 -3.85 -14.94 -7.16
CA CYS A 251 -4.49 -16.19 -6.74
C CYS A 251 -4.56 -17.23 -7.87
N ALA A 252 -4.89 -16.81 -9.08
CA ALA A 252 -4.93 -17.71 -10.24
C ALA A 252 -3.52 -18.25 -10.56
N MET A 253 -2.51 -17.40 -10.53
CA MET A 253 -1.11 -17.78 -10.76
C MET A 253 -0.60 -18.76 -9.68
N LEU A 254 -0.86 -18.45 -8.40
CA LEU A 254 -0.52 -19.34 -7.29
C LEU A 254 -1.26 -20.66 -7.38
N GLY A 255 -2.55 -20.65 -7.75
CA GLY A 255 -3.34 -21.87 -7.96
C GLY A 255 -2.77 -22.75 -9.06
N ALA A 256 -2.38 -22.16 -10.20
CA ALA A 256 -1.75 -22.88 -11.30
C ALA A 256 -0.40 -23.50 -10.90
N LEU A 257 0.42 -22.73 -10.16
CA LEU A 257 1.72 -23.21 -9.66
C LEU A 257 1.55 -24.35 -8.65
N LEU A 258 0.57 -24.24 -7.77
CA LEU A 258 0.22 -25.29 -6.80
C LEU A 258 -0.24 -26.56 -7.50
N LEU A 259 -1.11 -26.47 -8.51
CA LEU A 259 -1.53 -27.60 -9.32
C LEU A 259 -0.34 -28.29 -10.00
N TYR A 260 0.58 -27.50 -10.57
CA TYR A 260 1.79 -28.02 -11.17
C TYR A 260 2.65 -28.79 -10.15
N CYS A 261 2.85 -28.24 -8.95
CA CYS A 261 3.59 -28.90 -7.88
C CYS A 261 2.92 -30.20 -7.42
N VAL A 262 1.59 -30.22 -7.28
CA VAL A 262 0.83 -31.41 -6.90
C VAL A 262 0.98 -32.52 -7.94
N ILE A 263 0.74 -32.19 -9.22
CA ILE A 263 0.88 -33.16 -10.34
C ILE A 263 2.31 -33.69 -10.43
N GLY A 264 3.31 -32.81 -10.35
CA GLY A 264 4.71 -33.18 -10.35
C GLY A 264 5.08 -34.10 -9.20
N SER A 265 4.61 -33.81 -7.99
CA SER A 265 4.87 -34.66 -6.81
C SER A 265 4.21 -36.05 -6.93
N ILE A 266 2.96 -36.09 -7.39
CA ILE A 266 2.25 -37.37 -7.63
C ILE A 266 3.00 -38.18 -8.67
N THR A 267 3.42 -37.58 -9.80
CA THR A 267 4.14 -38.25 -10.87
C THR A 267 5.48 -38.81 -10.38
N MET A 268 6.23 -38.00 -9.61
CA MET A 268 7.50 -38.42 -9.01
C MET A 268 7.34 -39.63 -8.08
N LEU A 269 6.32 -39.65 -7.24
CA LEU A 269 6.03 -40.79 -6.36
C LEU A 269 5.60 -42.03 -7.12
N LEU A 270 4.78 -41.88 -8.16
CA LEU A 270 4.38 -43.00 -9.00
C LEU A 270 5.59 -43.58 -9.75
N GLN A 271 6.50 -42.75 -10.22
CA GLN A 271 7.75 -43.17 -10.82
C GLN A 271 8.65 -43.87 -9.81
N TYR A 272 8.78 -43.33 -8.59
CA TYR A 272 9.53 -43.96 -7.51
C TYR A 272 9.02 -45.37 -7.21
N ILE A 273 7.69 -45.53 -7.06
CA ILE A 273 7.07 -46.86 -6.85
C ILE A 273 7.45 -47.81 -7.97
N ASN A 274 7.33 -47.40 -9.24
CA ASN A 274 7.62 -48.25 -10.39
C ASN A 274 9.11 -48.63 -10.45
N THR A 275 10.02 -47.70 -10.20
CA THR A 275 11.47 -47.93 -10.29
C THR A 275 11.97 -48.83 -9.15
N HIS A 276 11.43 -48.67 -7.96
CA HIS A 276 11.87 -49.44 -6.77
C HIS A 276 10.98 -50.63 -6.47
N MET A 277 10.09 -51.00 -7.37
CA MET A 277 9.12 -52.09 -7.18
C MET A 277 9.79 -53.41 -6.77
N LYS A 278 10.86 -53.84 -7.48
CA LYS A 278 11.62 -55.06 -7.14
C LYS A 278 12.23 -54.95 -5.74
N GLN A 279 12.85 -53.84 -5.44
CA GLN A 279 13.53 -53.62 -4.15
C GLN A 279 12.55 -53.67 -3.00
N ASN A 280 11.41 -52.99 -3.14
CA ASN A 280 10.33 -52.95 -2.16
C ASN A 280 9.70 -54.35 -1.97
N SER A 281 9.56 -55.11 -3.03
CA SER A 281 9.06 -56.48 -2.94
C SER A 281 10.03 -57.42 -2.20
N ILE A 282 11.36 -57.28 -2.41
CA ILE A 282 12.37 -58.00 -1.62
C ILE A 282 12.27 -57.61 -0.13
N TYR A 283 12.14 -56.34 0.17
CA TYR A 283 11.97 -55.92 1.55
C TYR A 283 10.71 -56.53 2.20
N MET A 284 9.59 -56.61 1.47
CA MET A 284 8.38 -57.25 1.95
C MET A 284 8.57 -58.78 2.18
N LEU A 285 9.31 -59.46 1.31
CA LEU A 285 9.67 -60.86 1.51
C LEU A 285 10.57 -61.07 2.72
N CYS A 286 11.41 -60.08 3.04
CA CYS A 286 12.24 -60.05 4.25
C CYS A 286 11.50 -59.64 5.50
N GLY A 287 10.18 -59.37 5.42
CA GLY A 287 9.33 -59.05 6.58
C GLY A 287 8.96 -57.58 6.76
N ALA A 288 9.34 -56.68 5.83
CA ALA A 288 8.90 -55.30 5.83
C ALA A 288 7.39 -55.20 5.57
N THR A 289 6.71 -54.35 6.32
CA THR A 289 5.27 -54.14 6.16
C THR A 289 5.01 -53.12 5.04
N GLN A 290 3.81 -53.18 4.43
CA GLN A 290 3.36 -52.16 3.47
C GLN A 290 3.34 -50.76 4.09
N TYR A 291 3.12 -50.68 5.40
CA TYR A 291 3.13 -49.43 6.15
C TYR A 291 4.52 -48.77 6.21
N GLU A 292 5.59 -49.55 6.41
CA GLU A 292 6.96 -49.04 6.47
C GLU A 292 7.40 -48.43 5.13
N ILE A 293 7.02 -49.04 4.03
CA ILE A 293 7.30 -48.52 2.69
C ILE A 293 6.45 -47.25 2.42
N GLY A 294 5.18 -47.24 2.85
CA GLY A 294 4.33 -46.05 2.79
C GLY A 294 4.88 -44.89 3.60
N LEU A 295 5.44 -45.17 4.78
CA LEU A 295 6.08 -44.16 5.64
C LEU A 295 7.32 -43.54 4.94
N GLN A 296 8.11 -44.34 4.25
CA GLN A 296 9.25 -43.83 3.50
C GLN A 296 8.85 -42.87 2.39
N MET A 297 7.74 -43.13 1.67
CA MET A 297 7.19 -42.21 0.67
C MET A 297 6.67 -40.92 1.32
N MET A 298 6.05 -41.03 2.48
CA MET A 298 5.53 -39.87 3.23
C MET A 298 6.66 -38.93 3.65
N ILE A 299 7.78 -39.46 4.12
CA ILE A 299 8.96 -38.68 4.53
C ILE A 299 9.52 -37.85 3.35
N GLN A 300 9.54 -38.41 2.13
CA GLN A 300 10.07 -37.72 0.95
C GLN A 300 9.28 -36.44 0.62
N ILE A 301 7.99 -36.37 0.92
CA ILE A 301 7.15 -35.18 0.72
C ILE A 301 7.15 -34.29 1.94
N LEU A 302 7.22 -34.86 3.14
CA LEU A 302 7.20 -34.14 4.38
C LEU A 302 8.38 -33.15 4.50
N VAL A 303 9.56 -33.59 4.08
CA VAL A 303 10.80 -32.78 4.15
C VAL A 303 10.66 -31.44 3.38
N PRO A 304 10.28 -31.39 2.09
CA PRO A 304 10.06 -30.14 1.37
C PRO A 304 8.99 -29.24 2.03
N ILE A 305 7.90 -29.83 2.55
CA ILE A 305 6.84 -29.09 3.24
C ILE A 305 7.38 -28.43 4.52
N LEU A 306 8.15 -29.14 5.32
CA LEU A 306 8.78 -28.60 6.53
C LEU A 306 9.77 -27.46 6.21
N ILE A 307 10.56 -27.62 5.15
CA ILE A 307 11.46 -26.58 4.67
C ILE A 307 10.65 -25.33 4.27
N GLY A 308 9.56 -25.49 3.52
CA GLY A 308 8.66 -24.41 3.14
C GLY A 308 8.04 -23.69 4.36
N LEU A 309 7.62 -24.45 5.38
CA LEU A 309 7.11 -23.89 6.63
C LEU A 309 8.17 -23.07 7.39
N MET A 310 9.43 -23.57 7.42
CA MET A 310 10.52 -22.81 8.04
C MET A 310 10.74 -21.48 7.33
N PHE A 311 10.78 -21.47 5.99
CA PHE A 311 10.90 -20.21 5.23
C PHE A 311 9.72 -19.28 5.47
N SER A 312 8.49 -19.82 5.51
CA SER A 312 7.29 -19.04 5.83
C SER A 312 7.38 -18.37 7.22
N ALA A 313 7.84 -19.11 8.23
CA ALA A 313 8.02 -18.59 9.58
C ALA A 313 9.05 -17.43 9.65
N ILE A 314 10.14 -17.54 8.87
CA ILE A 314 11.18 -16.51 8.80
C ILE A 314 10.66 -15.23 8.13
N ILE A 315 9.90 -15.39 7.03
CA ILE A 315 9.42 -14.26 6.21
C ILE A 315 8.27 -13.52 6.93
N PHE A 316 7.24 -14.25 7.34
CA PHE A 316 6.02 -13.62 7.87
C PHE A 316 6.07 -13.29 9.36
N LYS A 317 6.95 -13.93 10.14
CA LYS A 317 7.16 -13.70 11.58
C LYS A 317 5.86 -13.71 12.44
N THR A 318 4.76 -14.28 11.92
CA THR A 318 3.47 -14.35 12.59
C THR A 318 3.09 -15.79 12.91
N ALA A 319 2.65 -16.04 14.11
CA ALA A 319 2.19 -17.37 14.54
C ALA A 319 1.02 -17.88 13.66
N PHE A 320 0.14 -16.98 13.24
CA PHE A 320 -0.99 -17.30 12.37
C PHE A 320 -0.55 -17.86 11.02
N ALA A 321 0.45 -17.27 10.36
CA ALA A 321 0.95 -17.75 9.07
C ALA A 321 1.56 -19.15 9.18
N VAL A 322 2.25 -19.43 10.27
CA VAL A 322 2.84 -20.77 10.52
C VAL A 322 1.76 -21.83 10.74
N ILE A 323 0.73 -21.51 11.54
CA ILE A 323 -0.38 -22.44 11.82
C ILE A 323 -1.21 -22.69 10.55
N ALA A 324 -1.59 -21.63 9.83
CA ALA A 324 -2.36 -21.74 8.59
C ALA A 324 -1.57 -22.51 7.50
N GLY A 325 -0.27 -22.21 7.34
CA GLY A 325 0.63 -22.92 6.43
C GLY A 325 0.81 -24.39 6.80
N GLY A 326 0.89 -24.70 8.11
CA GLY A 326 0.96 -26.07 8.62
C GLY A 326 -0.29 -26.89 8.31
N LEU A 327 -1.47 -26.33 8.56
CA LEU A 327 -2.76 -26.97 8.22
C LEU A 327 -2.88 -27.22 6.70
N PHE A 328 -2.53 -26.22 5.91
CA PHE A 328 -2.52 -26.31 4.45
C PHE A 328 -1.52 -27.40 3.97
N GLY A 329 -0.33 -27.46 4.56
CA GLY A 329 0.68 -28.50 4.27
C GLY A 329 0.18 -29.91 4.56
N ILE A 330 -0.57 -30.13 5.65
CA ILE A 330 -1.18 -31.42 5.98
C ILE A 330 -2.22 -31.84 4.93
N VAL A 331 -3.07 -30.89 4.51
CA VAL A 331 -4.07 -31.16 3.45
C VAL A 331 -3.38 -31.52 2.14
N LEU A 332 -2.36 -30.76 1.74
CA LEU A 332 -1.55 -31.06 0.54
C LEU A 332 -0.89 -32.43 0.61
N LEU A 333 -0.30 -32.79 1.74
CA LEU A 333 0.29 -34.11 1.95
C LEU A 333 -0.74 -35.21 1.70
N GLY A 334 -1.96 -35.06 2.25
CA GLY A 334 -3.05 -36.02 2.03
C GLY A 334 -3.43 -36.14 0.54
N VAL A 335 -3.58 -35.03 -0.16
CA VAL A 335 -3.91 -35.01 -1.60
C VAL A 335 -2.82 -35.67 -2.44
N ILE A 336 -1.55 -35.35 -2.19
CA ILE A 336 -0.42 -35.87 -2.97
C ILE A 336 -0.23 -37.39 -2.74
N LEU A 337 -0.40 -37.85 -1.51
CA LEU A 337 -0.22 -39.25 -1.16
C LEU A 337 -1.40 -40.14 -1.56
N PHE A 338 -2.58 -39.59 -1.76
CA PHE A 338 -3.81 -40.37 -1.99
C PHE A 338 -3.70 -41.31 -3.17
N ILE A 339 -3.30 -40.83 -4.35
CA ILE A 339 -3.17 -41.64 -5.56
C ILE A 339 -2.02 -42.68 -5.46
N PRO A 340 -0.78 -42.32 -5.06
CA PRO A 340 0.30 -43.26 -4.88
C PRO A 340 0.00 -44.35 -3.86
N LEU A 341 -0.60 -44.04 -2.74
CA LEU A 341 -0.95 -45.05 -1.73
C LEU A 341 -2.06 -45.99 -2.21
N LEU A 342 -3.08 -45.48 -2.93
CA LEU A 342 -4.09 -46.34 -3.54
C LEU A 342 -3.47 -47.34 -4.54
N LYS A 343 -2.53 -46.85 -5.35
CA LYS A 343 -1.80 -47.74 -6.28
C LYS A 343 -0.98 -48.77 -5.54
N TRP A 344 -0.24 -48.36 -4.50
CA TRP A 344 0.59 -49.21 -3.67
C TRP A 344 -0.22 -50.33 -2.99
N ASN A 345 -1.34 -49.98 -2.37
CA ASN A 345 -2.22 -50.92 -1.66
C ASN A 345 -2.93 -51.93 -2.57
N ARG A 346 -3.04 -51.64 -3.88
CA ARG A 346 -3.63 -52.57 -4.89
C ARG A 346 -2.63 -53.50 -5.53
N MET A 347 -1.33 -53.34 -5.28
CA MET A 347 -0.32 -54.18 -5.87
C MET A 347 -0.18 -55.47 -5.09
N GLU A 348 -0.49 -56.62 -5.76
CA GLU A 348 -0.24 -57.95 -5.21
C GLU A 348 1.19 -58.37 -5.50
N ILE A 349 1.89 -58.91 -4.50
CA ILE A 349 3.28 -59.39 -4.61
C ILE A 349 3.42 -60.44 -5.70
N SER A 350 2.38 -61.28 -5.87
CA SER A 350 2.34 -62.33 -6.89
C SER A 350 2.40 -61.80 -8.34
N GLN A 351 1.83 -60.63 -8.60
CA GLN A 351 1.81 -60.00 -9.93
C GLN A 351 3.14 -59.37 -10.29
N ILE A 352 3.92 -58.91 -9.32
CA ILE A 352 5.22 -58.29 -9.54
C ILE A 352 6.24 -59.29 -10.09
N PHE A 353 6.22 -60.52 -9.58
CA PHE A 353 7.14 -61.56 -10.05
C PHE A 353 6.77 -62.10 -11.44
N LYS A 354 5.47 -62.17 -11.81
CA LYS A 354 5.01 -62.59 -13.13
C LYS A 354 5.33 -61.64 -14.27
N THR A 355 5.57 -60.37 -14.00
CA THR A 355 5.84 -59.35 -15.03
C THR A 355 7.30 -59.31 -15.43
N TYR A 356 8.17 -60.10 -14.78
CA TYR A 356 9.60 -60.09 -14.99
C TYR A 356 10.18 -61.49 -15.37
N GLU A 357 9.31 -62.47 -15.58
CA GLU A 357 9.60 -63.67 -16.35
C GLU A 357 9.33 -63.45 -17.87
#